data_9c5c9b8c6bb25dfc4938115bbb6627d1
#
_entry.id   9c5c9b8c6bb25dfc4938115bbb6627d1
#
_cell.length_a   1.000
_cell.length_b   1.000
_cell.length_c   1.000
_cell.angle_alpha   90.00
_cell.angle_beta   90.00
_cell.angle_gamma   90.00
#
_symmetry.space_group_name_H-M   'P 1'
#
loop_
_entity.id
_entity.type
_entity.pdbx_description
1 polymer ?
#
loop_
_entity_poly.entity_id
_entity_poly.type
_entity_poly.pdbx_seq_one_letter_code
_entity_poly.pdbx_strand_id
1 'polypeptide(L)'
;MKRFHTLLTMVAIAALSFTFTSCDEDSEIADTLWGTWEGDIYVSSSWSGRTYDATYSYISFDRDEYTWSSGTGYWIDYYSNAPWDYIANRIRWTVRNGDIRIHFIEDNYDVEIYDYRLNDYYFEGYIETYDGKLVDFRLRKTSAPVWNDYHYGWDYWGDYHYYNYYGKQNGIVDETRATPDTKERPKRIFRLRE
;
A
#
# COMPACT_ATOMS: atom_id res chain seq x y z
N MET A 1 -32.82 -18.20 43.67
CA MET A 1 -32.97 -17.22 42.57
C MET A 1 -31.97 -16.07 42.64
N LYS A 2 -31.73 -15.40 43.78
CA LYS A 2 -30.79 -14.27 43.88
C LYS A 2 -29.32 -14.59 43.38
N ARG A 3 -28.80 -15.78 43.69
CA ARG A 3 -27.42 -16.17 43.26
C ARG A 3 -27.27 -16.41 41.75
N PHE A 4 -28.35 -16.78 41.07
CA PHE A 4 -28.35 -17.02 39.64
C PHE A 4 -28.30 -15.70 38.84
N HIS A 5 -29.00 -14.67 39.33
CA HIS A 5 -28.94 -13.34 38.73
C HIS A 5 -27.58 -12.68 38.91
N THR A 6 -26.90 -12.87 40.05
CA THR A 6 -25.54 -12.34 40.28
C THR A 6 -24.50 -12.98 39.36
N LEU A 7 -24.61 -14.29 39.13
CA LEU A 7 -23.71 -15.02 38.22
C LEU A 7 -23.93 -14.58 36.75
N LEU A 8 -25.18 -14.42 36.33
CA LEU A 8 -25.52 -13.95 34.98
C LEU A 8 -25.03 -12.52 34.73
N THR A 9 -25.14 -11.64 35.74
CA THR A 9 -24.67 -10.25 35.67
C THR A 9 -23.13 -10.20 35.57
N MET A 10 -22.40 -11.03 36.33
CA MET A 10 -20.94 -11.09 36.26
C MET A 10 -20.43 -11.60 34.88
N VAL A 11 -21.12 -12.59 34.31
CA VAL A 11 -20.77 -13.09 32.96
C VAL A 11 -21.06 -12.04 31.89
N ALA A 12 -22.16 -11.30 32.01
CA ALA A 12 -22.50 -10.22 31.06
C ALA A 12 -21.51 -9.06 31.13
N ILE A 13 -21.03 -8.68 32.32
CA ILE A 13 -20.03 -7.62 32.49
C ILE A 13 -18.68 -8.07 31.96
N ALA A 14 -18.28 -9.33 32.19
CA ALA A 14 -17.02 -9.88 31.62
C ALA A 14 -17.07 -9.94 30.08
N ALA A 15 -18.21 -10.31 29.48
CA ALA A 15 -18.35 -10.35 28.03
C ALA A 15 -18.31 -8.94 27.39
N LEU A 16 -18.82 -7.92 28.07
CA LEU A 16 -18.75 -6.54 27.59
C LEU A 16 -17.35 -5.94 27.69
N SER A 17 -16.51 -6.37 28.64
CA SER A 17 -15.14 -5.86 28.79
C SER A 17 -14.21 -6.27 27.63
N PHE A 18 -14.46 -7.40 26.98
CA PHE A 18 -13.64 -7.87 25.85
C PHE A 18 -13.93 -7.15 24.53
N THR A 19 -15.06 -6.46 24.41
CA THR A 19 -15.43 -5.78 23.15
C THR A 19 -14.85 -4.37 23.03
N PHE A 20 -14.41 -3.75 24.10
CA PHE A 20 -13.87 -2.38 24.10
C PHE A 20 -12.35 -2.34 23.84
N THR A 21 -11.60 -3.38 24.19
CA THR A 21 -10.14 -3.39 24.07
C THR A 21 -9.66 -3.42 22.62
N SER A 22 -10.38 -4.07 21.71
CA SER A 22 -9.99 -4.15 20.30
C SER A 22 -10.10 -2.82 19.55
N CYS A 23 -11.07 -1.98 19.87
CA CYS A 23 -11.21 -0.67 19.24
C CYS A 23 -10.10 0.32 19.65
N ASP A 24 -9.62 0.24 20.88
CA ASP A 24 -8.55 1.10 21.38
C ASP A 24 -7.21 0.71 20.74
N GLU A 25 -6.92 -0.58 20.63
CA GLU A 25 -5.69 -1.11 20.00
C GLU A 25 -5.61 -0.75 18.51
N ASP A 26 -6.68 -0.96 17.74
CA ASP A 26 -6.72 -0.61 16.31
C ASP A 26 -6.50 0.89 16.08
N SER A 27 -7.00 1.73 16.99
CA SER A 27 -6.81 3.19 16.94
C SER A 27 -5.40 3.60 17.31
N GLU A 28 -4.74 2.94 18.27
CA GLU A 28 -3.34 3.18 18.60
C GLU A 28 -2.40 2.78 17.45
N ILE A 29 -2.68 1.65 16.80
CA ILE A 29 -1.95 1.22 15.61
C ILE A 29 -2.11 2.27 14.50
N ALA A 30 -3.33 2.72 14.24
CA ALA A 30 -3.62 3.72 13.21
C ALA A 30 -2.96 5.07 13.50
N ASP A 31 -2.85 5.46 14.76
CA ASP A 31 -2.17 6.69 15.19
C ASP A 31 -0.67 6.61 14.95
N THR A 32 -0.05 5.49 15.28
CA THR A 32 1.38 5.23 15.04
C THR A 32 1.67 5.12 13.53
N LEU A 33 0.77 4.51 12.77
CA LEU A 33 0.89 4.32 11.33
C LEU A 33 0.79 5.64 10.56
N TRP A 34 0.04 6.62 11.09
CA TRP A 34 -0.15 7.92 10.46
C TRP A 34 1.17 8.60 10.06
N GLY A 35 1.22 9.06 8.81
CA GLY A 35 2.36 9.73 8.21
C GLY A 35 2.88 9.03 6.97
N THR A 36 4.13 9.33 6.62
CA THR A 36 4.77 8.80 5.40
C THR A 36 5.93 7.88 5.76
N TRP A 37 6.01 6.80 5.02
CA TRP A 37 6.98 5.73 5.19
C TRP A 37 7.70 5.49 3.88
N GLU A 38 9.02 5.24 3.91
CA GLU A 38 9.81 4.90 2.73
C GLU A 38 10.69 3.68 2.99
N GLY A 39 10.92 2.89 1.96
CA GLY A 39 11.84 1.76 2.03
C GLY A 39 11.60 0.75 0.92
N ASP A 40 12.13 -0.44 1.12
CA ASP A 40 12.03 -1.54 0.18
C ASP A 40 10.89 -2.48 0.57
N ILE A 41 10.01 -2.76 -0.39
CA ILE A 41 8.87 -3.67 -0.24
C ILE A 41 9.00 -4.83 -1.25
N TYR A 42 10.14 -4.95 -1.94
CA TYR A 42 10.38 -5.96 -2.97
C TYR A 42 9.29 -6.03 -4.04
N VAL A 43 8.82 -4.85 -4.45
CA VAL A 43 7.82 -4.69 -5.51
C VAL A 43 8.51 -4.73 -6.87
N SER A 44 7.85 -5.37 -7.81
CA SER A 44 8.20 -5.32 -9.24
C SER A 44 6.97 -5.03 -10.05
N SER A 45 7.15 -4.63 -11.29
CA SER A 45 6.05 -4.51 -12.24
C SER A 45 6.35 -5.29 -13.51
N SER A 46 5.40 -6.10 -13.95
CA SER A 46 5.50 -6.79 -15.24
C SER A 46 4.77 -5.99 -16.31
N TRP A 47 5.44 -5.78 -17.45
CA TRP A 47 4.88 -5.08 -18.58
C TRP A 47 5.56 -5.53 -19.89
N SER A 48 4.76 -5.80 -20.91
CA SER A 48 5.25 -6.25 -22.23
C SER A 48 6.23 -7.42 -22.15
N GLY A 49 5.91 -8.41 -21.28
CA GLY A 49 6.73 -9.62 -21.09
C GLY A 49 8.03 -9.41 -20.32
N ARG A 50 8.26 -8.22 -19.76
CA ARG A 50 9.43 -7.90 -18.94
C ARG A 50 9.03 -7.58 -17.52
N THR A 51 9.94 -7.80 -16.58
CA THR A 51 9.77 -7.45 -15.18
C THR A 51 10.77 -6.36 -14.81
N TYR A 52 10.29 -5.35 -14.12
CA TYR A 52 11.06 -4.20 -13.67
C TYR A 52 10.95 -4.10 -12.14
N ASP A 53 12.08 -4.00 -11.47
CA ASP A 53 12.12 -3.93 -10.01
C ASP A 53 12.02 -2.49 -9.54
N ALA A 54 11.18 -2.27 -8.55
CA ALA A 54 11.17 -1.01 -7.84
C ALA A 54 12.46 -0.86 -7.02
N THR A 55 13.01 0.34 -7.00
CA THR A 55 14.20 0.68 -6.22
C THR A 55 13.85 0.99 -4.78
N TYR A 56 12.69 1.57 -4.55
CA TYR A 56 12.09 1.85 -3.24
C TYR A 56 10.63 2.25 -3.40
N SER A 57 9.90 2.27 -2.30
CA SER A 57 8.51 2.69 -2.27
C SER A 57 8.28 3.76 -1.21
N TYR A 58 7.31 4.66 -1.47
CA TYR A 58 6.69 5.53 -0.47
C TYR A 58 5.27 5.06 -0.21
N ILE A 59 4.89 5.04 1.07
CA ILE A 59 3.49 4.85 1.47
C ILE A 59 3.11 5.96 2.44
N SER A 60 1.99 6.64 2.20
CA SER A 60 1.38 7.52 3.20
C SER A 60 0.08 6.93 3.73
N PHE A 61 -0.13 7.19 5.01
CA PHE A 61 -1.35 6.83 5.72
C PHE A 61 -1.93 8.11 6.32
N ASP A 62 -2.99 8.61 5.71
CA ASP A 62 -3.75 9.77 6.19
C ASP A 62 -4.99 9.26 6.90
N ARG A 63 -5.11 9.57 8.19
CA ARG A 63 -6.18 9.05 9.04
C ARG A 63 -7.49 9.78 8.80
N ASP A 64 -8.59 9.04 8.81
CA ASP A 64 -9.94 9.59 8.82
C ASP A 64 -10.28 10.07 10.23
N GLU A 65 -10.67 11.32 10.36
CA GLU A 65 -11.04 11.94 11.65
C GLU A 65 -12.27 11.31 12.31
N TYR A 66 -13.11 10.60 11.54
CA TYR A 66 -14.36 10.04 12.04
C TYR A 66 -14.26 8.57 12.45
N THR A 67 -13.37 7.80 11.82
CA THR A 67 -13.29 6.34 12.04
C THR A 67 -12.11 5.91 12.88
N TRP A 68 -11.11 6.76 13.07
CA TRP A 68 -9.91 6.60 13.91
C TRP A 68 -8.98 5.44 13.54
N SER A 69 -9.49 4.34 12.99
CA SER A 69 -8.75 3.14 12.60
C SER A 69 -8.73 2.90 11.09
N SER A 70 -9.05 3.92 10.29
CA SER A 70 -9.00 3.85 8.83
C SER A 70 -8.65 5.18 8.21
N GLY A 71 -8.41 5.18 6.89
CA GLY A 71 -8.14 6.41 6.18
C GLY A 71 -7.84 6.19 4.71
N THR A 72 -7.21 7.19 4.14
CA THR A 72 -6.73 7.20 2.76
C THR A 72 -5.22 7.37 2.73
N GLY A 73 -4.62 7.39 1.56
CA GLY A 73 -3.20 7.65 1.40
C GLY A 73 -2.74 7.38 -0.01
N TYR A 74 -1.44 7.24 -0.13
CA TYR A 74 -0.77 7.05 -1.41
C TYR A 74 0.27 5.95 -1.30
N TRP A 75 0.44 5.19 -2.38
CA TRP A 75 1.51 4.21 -2.53
C TRP A 75 2.23 4.44 -3.85
N ILE A 76 3.52 4.73 -3.79
CA ILE A 76 4.34 5.07 -4.95
C ILE A 76 5.55 4.16 -4.98
N ASP A 77 5.72 3.43 -6.08
CA ASP A 77 6.90 2.61 -6.35
C ASP A 77 7.77 3.29 -7.39
N TYR A 78 9.05 3.48 -7.10
CA TYR A 78 10.02 4.09 -8.02
C TYR A 78 10.84 3.05 -8.75
N TYR A 79 11.15 3.32 -10.00
CA TYR A 79 11.87 2.42 -10.89
C TYR A 79 13.04 3.15 -11.56
N SER A 80 14.23 2.53 -11.61
CA SER A 80 15.40 3.08 -12.29
C SER A 80 15.57 2.56 -13.71
N ASN A 81 15.03 1.38 -14.02
CA ASN A 81 15.25 0.68 -15.28
C ASN A 81 13.96 0.40 -16.08
N ALA A 82 12.83 0.96 -15.64
CA ALA A 82 11.55 0.84 -16.34
C ALA A 82 11.38 1.96 -17.38
N PRO A 83 10.44 1.83 -18.33
CA PRO A 83 10.03 2.92 -19.21
C PRO A 83 9.32 4.08 -18.51
N TRP A 84 9.10 4.00 -17.22
CA TRP A 84 8.50 5.00 -16.33
C TRP A 84 9.37 5.20 -15.11
N ASP A 85 9.26 6.37 -14.48
CA ASP A 85 10.02 6.70 -13.27
C ASP A 85 9.35 6.12 -12.01
N TYR A 86 8.02 6.08 -11.99
CA TYR A 86 7.23 5.58 -10.85
C TYR A 86 5.86 5.03 -11.29
N ILE A 87 5.24 4.25 -10.41
CA ILE A 87 3.82 3.90 -10.45
C ILE A 87 3.20 4.35 -9.14
N ALA A 88 2.19 5.20 -9.21
CA ALA A 88 1.51 5.76 -8.06
C ALA A 88 0.04 5.31 -8.01
N ASN A 89 -0.40 4.91 -6.83
CA ASN A 89 -1.79 4.58 -6.54
C ASN A 89 -2.28 5.39 -5.35
N ARG A 90 -3.55 5.74 -5.38
CA ARG A 90 -4.28 6.12 -4.17
C ARG A 90 -4.69 4.86 -3.45
N ILE A 91 -4.66 4.91 -2.13
CA ILE A 91 -5.05 3.79 -1.29
C ILE A 91 -6.16 4.19 -0.30
N ARG A 92 -6.94 3.18 0.10
CA ARG A 92 -7.72 3.21 1.34
C ARG A 92 -7.14 2.16 2.26
N TRP A 93 -7.11 2.44 3.54
CA TRP A 93 -6.59 1.51 4.52
C TRP A 93 -7.48 1.41 5.74
N THR A 94 -7.41 0.30 6.42
CA THR A 94 -8.16 0.01 7.64
C THR A 94 -7.34 -0.87 8.55
N VAL A 95 -7.32 -0.56 9.85
CA VAL A 95 -6.84 -1.45 10.90
C VAL A 95 -8.04 -2.14 11.52
N ARG A 96 -7.99 -3.46 11.61
CA ARG A 96 -9.04 -4.26 12.23
C ARG A 96 -8.48 -5.50 12.89
N ASN A 97 -8.73 -5.65 14.20
CA ASN A 97 -8.20 -6.74 15.03
C ASN A 97 -6.65 -6.85 14.95
N GLY A 98 -5.97 -5.72 14.82
CA GLY A 98 -4.53 -5.65 14.67
C GLY A 98 -4.01 -5.80 13.25
N ASP A 99 -4.80 -6.26 12.28
CA ASP A 99 -4.38 -6.40 10.88
C ASP A 99 -4.60 -5.11 10.09
N ILE A 100 -3.67 -4.78 9.19
CA ILE A 100 -3.76 -3.60 8.34
C ILE A 100 -4.11 -4.06 6.93
N ARG A 101 -5.28 -3.67 6.43
CA ARG A 101 -5.70 -3.91 5.05
C ARG A 101 -5.53 -2.65 4.22
N ILE A 102 -4.95 -2.78 3.03
CA ILE A 102 -4.75 -1.71 2.07
C ILE A 102 -5.45 -2.07 0.76
N HIS A 103 -6.34 -1.21 0.31
CA HIS A 103 -7.02 -1.28 -0.98
C HIS A 103 -6.40 -0.30 -1.97
N PHE A 104 -5.90 -0.79 -3.10
CA PHE A 104 -5.39 0.01 -4.21
C PHE A 104 -6.54 0.44 -5.11
N ILE A 105 -6.85 1.75 -5.14
CA ILE A 105 -8.06 2.27 -5.79
C ILE A 105 -8.00 2.06 -7.31
N GLU A 106 -6.89 2.41 -7.95
CA GLU A 106 -6.74 2.34 -9.41
C GLU A 106 -6.63 0.91 -9.92
N ASP A 107 -6.01 0.03 -9.15
CA ASP A 107 -5.76 -1.36 -9.53
C ASP A 107 -6.85 -2.32 -9.03
N ASN A 108 -7.71 -1.85 -8.12
CA ASN A 108 -8.85 -2.57 -7.55
C ASN A 108 -8.47 -3.95 -6.98
N TYR A 109 -7.45 -3.98 -6.13
CA TYR A 109 -7.09 -5.16 -5.34
C TYR A 109 -6.65 -4.78 -3.93
N ASP A 110 -6.63 -5.77 -3.05
CA ASP A 110 -6.26 -5.61 -1.64
C ASP A 110 -4.95 -6.33 -1.34
N VAL A 111 -4.22 -5.80 -0.35
CA VAL A 111 -3.16 -6.50 0.36
C VAL A 111 -3.43 -6.42 1.85
N GLU A 112 -2.92 -7.38 2.61
CA GLU A 112 -3.06 -7.44 4.05
C GLU A 112 -1.66 -7.47 4.70
N ILE A 113 -1.47 -6.66 5.75
CA ILE A 113 -0.22 -6.57 6.51
C ILE A 113 -0.50 -7.11 7.90
N TYR A 114 0.27 -8.10 8.30
CA TYR A 114 0.18 -8.72 9.62
C TYR A 114 1.57 -9.17 10.11
N ASP A 115 1.65 -9.63 11.35
CA ASP A 115 2.89 -10.00 12.02
C ASP A 115 3.98 -8.93 11.85
N TYR A 116 3.59 -7.68 12.13
CA TYR A 116 4.43 -6.52 11.93
C TYR A 116 4.94 -5.95 13.25
N ARG A 117 5.99 -5.13 13.13
CA ARG A 117 6.49 -4.24 14.18
C ARG A 117 6.35 -2.81 13.69
N LEU A 118 5.64 -2.01 14.45
CA LEU A 118 5.36 -0.61 14.14
C LEU A 118 5.75 0.27 15.34
N ASN A 119 6.50 1.32 15.09
CA ASN A 119 6.81 2.38 16.03
C ASN A 119 7.01 3.70 15.28
N ASP A 120 7.35 4.77 15.99
CA ASP A 120 7.51 6.12 15.41
C ASP A 120 8.61 6.24 14.34
N TYR A 121 9.46 5.23 14.17
CA TYR A 121 10.62 5.28 13.27
C TYR A 121 10.62 4.19 12.20
N TYR A 122 10.14 3.01 12.53
CA TYR A 122 10.20 1.81 11.69
C TYR A 122 8.85 1.11 11.60
N PHE A 123 8.58 0.63 10.42
CA PHE A 123 7.44 -0.24 10.11
C PHE A 123 7.95 -1.41 9.28
N GLU A 124 7.96 -2.59 9.86
CA GLU A 124 8.44 -3.82 9.22
C GLU A 124 7.46 -4.97 9.49
N GLY A 125 7.35 -5.92 8.58
CA GLY A 125 6.43 -7.05 8.72
C GLY A 125 6.26 -7.81 7.42
N TYR A 126 5.09 -8.42 7.27
CA TYR A 126 4.74 -9.21 6.09
C TYR A 126 3.51 -8.64 5.41
N ILE A 127 3.57 -8.60 4.08
CA ILE A 127 2.43 -8.31 3.22
C ILE A 127 1.94 -9.63 2.64
N GLU A 128 0.69 -9.98 2.86
CA GLU A 128 0.03 -11.05 2.13
C GLU A 128 -0.67 -10.49 0.89
N THR A 129 -0.31 -11.05 -0.24
CA THR A 129 -0.90 -10.70 -1.52
C THR A 129 -2.12 -11.56 -1.80
N TYR A 130 -2.96 -11.15 -2.74
CA TYR A 130 -4.18 -11.87 -3.12
C TYR A 130 -3.93 -13.34 -3.55
N ASP A 131 -2.70 -13.69 -3.97
CA ASP A 131 -2.29 -15.06 -4.31
C ASP A 131 -1.66 -15.82 -3.13
N GLY A 132 -1.77 -15.28 -1.91
CA GLY A 132 -1.32 -15.91 -0.67
C GLY A 132 0.19 -15.92 -0.46
N LYS A 133 0.94 -15.10 -1.20
CA LYS A 133 2.37 -14.93 -0.97
C LYS A 133 2.64 -13.96 0.17
N LEU A 134 3.60 -14.31 1.00
CA LEU A 134 4.13 -13.47 2.06
C LEU A 134 5.40 -12.80 1.59
N VAL A 135 5.44 -11.49 1.66
CA VAL A 135 6.59 -10.67 1.31
C VAL A 135 6.98 -9.83 2.51
N ASP A 136 8.21 -9.96 2.96
CA ASP A 136 8.74 -9.12 4.02
C ASP A 136 9.00 -7.70 3.49
N PHE A 137 8.80 -6.71 4.35
CA PHE A 137 9.10 -5.32 4.05
C PHE A 137 9.76 -4.63 5.23
N ARG A 138 10.47 -3.56 4.93
CA ARG A 138 11.04 -2.70 5.95
C ARG A 138 11.02 -1.24 5.50
N LEU A 139 10.28 -0.43 6.25
CA LEU A 139 10.11 0.98 6.00
C LEU A 139 10.61 1.81 7.18
N ARG A 140 11.01 3.05 6.90
CA ARG A 140 11.30 4.07 7.90
C ARG A 140 10.36 5.25 7.74
N LYS A 141 10.03 5.91 8.83
CA LYS A 141 9.23 7.13 8.78
C LYS A 141 10.02 8.25 8.11
N THR A 142 9.37 9.00 7.24
CA THR A 142 10.00 10.06 6.45
C THR A 142 9.06 11.25 6.28
N SER A 143 9.56 12.34 5.68
CA SER A 143 8.72 13.47 5.30
C SER A 143 7.91 13.15 4.05
N ALA A 144 6.69 13.68 3.98
CA ALA A 144 5.84 13.54 2.81
C ALA A 144 6.45 14.28 1.60
N PRO A 145 6.49 13.67 0.41
CA PRO A 145 6.72 14.40 -0.83
C PRO A 145 5.50 15.27 -1.18
N VAL A 146 5.61 16.06 -2.24
CA VAL A 146 4.48 16.85 -2.76
C VAL A 146 3.57 15.92 -3.56
N TRP A 147 2.51 15.41 -2.92
CA TRP A 147 1.61 14.41 -3.53
C TRP A 147 0.93 14.87 -4.81
N ASN A 148 0.75 16.18 -5.00
CA ASN A 148 0.15 16.75 -6.22
C ASN A 148 1.07 16.69 -7.45
N ASP A 149 2.36 16.37 -7.26
CA ASP A 149 3.31 16.22 -8.37
C ASP A 149 3.21 14.83 -9.02
N TYR A 150 2.43 13.90 -8.44
CA TYR A 150 2.25 12.54 -8.93
C TYR A 150 0.96 12.38 -9.73
N HIS A 151 1.04 11.55 -10.74
CA HIS A 151 -0.11 11.09 -11.51
C HIS A 151 -0.48 9.67 -11.06
N TYR A 152 -1.73 9.51 -10.66
CA TYR A 152 -2.23 8.27 -10.08
C TYR A 152 -2.93 7.42 -11.14
N GLY A 153 -2.62 6.12 -11.10
CA GLY A 153 -3.11 5.16 -12.07
C GLY A 153 -2.34 5.16 -13.38
N TRP A 154 -2.52 4.10 -14.15
CA TRP A 154 -1.76 3.90 -15.39
C TRP A 154 -2.36 4.59 -16.60
N ASP A 155 -3.67 4.81 -16.65
CA ASP A 155 -4.36 5.35 -17.82
C ASP A 155 -3.86 6.73 -18.27
N TYR A 156 -3.33 7.50 -17.33
CA TYR A 156 -2.72 8.80 -17.63
C TYR A 156 -1.29 8.67 -18.22
N TRP A 157 -0.58 7.59 -17.87
CA TRP A 157 0.82 7.44 -18.24
C TRP A 157 1.04 6.84 -19.65
N GLY A 158 0.07 6.09 -20.18
CA GLY A 158 0.19 5.40 -21.45
C GLY A 158 0.58 6.34 -22.60
N ASP A 159 0.06 7.56 -22.63
CA ASP A 159 0.35 8.53 -23.68
C ASP A 159 1.56 9.41 -23.36
N TYR A 160 1.76 9.81 -22.11
CA TYR A 160 2.76 10.83 -21.74
C TYR A 160 4.19 10.26 -21.61
N HIS A 161 4.37 9.09 -21.01
CA HIS A 161 5.70 8.49 -20.82
C HIS A 161 6.28 7.92 -22.11
N TYR A 162 5.46 7.34 -22.95
CA TYR A 162 5.92 6.84 -24.24
C TYR A 162 6.59 7.96 -25.06
N TYR A 163 5.95 9.11 -25.18
CA TYR A 163 6.50 10.24 -25.93
C TYR A 163 7.74 10.88 -25.27
N ASN A 164 7.81 10.98 -23.96
CA ASN A 164 8.94 11.64 -23.28
C ASN A 164 10.17 10.73 -23.12
N TYR A 165 9.97 9.44 -22.85
CA TYR A 165 11.10 8.52 -22.66
C TYR A 165 11.76 8.13 -23.98
N TYR A 166 10.98 7.74 -24.97
CA TYR A 166 11.53 7.35 -26.27
C TYR A 166 11.92 8.55 -27.16
N GLY A 167 11.25 9.67 -27.05
CA GLY A 167 11.58 10.90 -27.74
C GLY A 167 12.86 11.56 -27.25
N LYS A 168 13.19 11.45 -25.96
CA LYS A 168 14.44 12.00 -25.39
C LYS A 168 15.68 11.15 -25.70
N GLN A 169 15.55 9.84 -25.82
CA GLN A 169 16.71 8.97 -26.09
C GLN A 169 17.17 8.97 -27.54
N ASN A 170 16.30 9.18 -28.52
CA ASN A 170 16.63 8.89 -29.90
C ASN A 170 16.61 10.09 -30.86
N GLY A 171 16.10 11.27 -30.46
CA GLY A 171 16.05 12.44 -31.33
C GLY A 171 15.35 12.25 -32.71
N ILE A 172 14.87 11.03 -32.96
CA ILE A 172 14.22 10.61 -34.22
C ILE A 172 13.02 9.75 -33.81
N VAL A 173 11.85 10.23 -34.10
CA VAL A 173 10.62 9.43 -33.99
C VAL A 173 10.62 8.45 -35.15
N ASP A 174 11.04 7.22 -34.92
CA ASP A 174 10.88 6.15 -35.89
C ASP A 174 9.42 5.66 -35.82
N GLU A 175 8.60 6.16 -36.72
CA GLU A 175 7.17 5.81 -36.84
C GLU A 175 6.93 4.34 -37.22
N THR A 176 7.99 3.55 -37.48
CA THR A 176 7.91 2.14 -37.92
C THR A 176 7.99 1.16 -36.75
N ARG A 177 8.33 1.59 -35.53
CA ARG A 177 8.27 0.72 -34.37
C ARG A 177 6.82 0.57 -33.90
N ALA A 178 6.33 -0.66 -33.96
CA ALA A 178 5.03 -1.02 -33.42
C ALA A 178 4.88 -0.37 -32.02
N THR A 179 3.95 0.56 -31.90
CA THR A 179 3.56 1.13 -30.62
C THR A 179 3.17 -0.04 -29.72
N PRO A 180 3.81 -0.22 -28.53
CA PRO A 180 3.31 -1.18 -27.57
C PRO A 180 1.83 -0.91 -27.37
N ASP A 181 1.01 -1.96 -27.30
CA ASP A 181 -0.42 -1.78 -27.04
C ASP A 181 -0.57 -0.93 -25.78
N THR A 182 -0.91 0.35 -25.94
CA THR A 182 -1.02 1.36 -24.86
C THR A 182 -2.09 1.01 -23.83
N LYS A 183 -2.83 -0.11 -24.06
CA LYS A 183 -3.82 -0.68 -23.16
C LYS A 183 -3.22 -1.64 -22.13
N GLU A 184 -2.00 -2.13 -22.32
CA GLU A 184 -1.37 -3.01 -21.34
C GLU A 184 -0.92 -2.19 -20.14
N ARG A 185 -1.48 -2.48 -18.96
CA ARG A 185 -1.10 -1.87 -17.70
C ARG A 185 0.01 -2.67 -17.04
N PRO A 186 1.04 -2.04 -16.45
CA PRO A 186 1.97 -2.75 -15.61
C PRO A 186 1.25 -3.42 -14.46
N LYS A 187 1.57 -4.69 -14.22
CA LYS A 187 1.04 -5.42 -13.06
C LYS A 187 2.05 -5.39 -11.95
N ARG A 188 1.66 -4.83 -10.81
CA ARG A 188 2.45 -4.90 -9.57
C ARG A 188 2.58 -6.35 -9.11
N ILE A 189 3.78 -6.76 -8.78
CA ILE A 189 4.13 -8.09 -8.29
C ILE A 189 4.94 -7.89 -7.00
N PHE A 190 4.52 -8.54 -5.93
CA PHE A 190 5.32 -8.62 -4.71
C PHE A 190 6.20 -9.86 -4.80
N ARG A 191 7.50 -9.71 -4.56
CA ARG A 191 8.48 -10.79 -4.68
C ARG A 191 9.00 -11.22 -3.32
N LEU A 192 9.19 -12.51 -3.16
CA LEU A 192 9.94 -13.04 -2.03
C LEU A 192 11.39 -12.56 -2.14
N ARG A 193 11.97 -12.16 -1.02
CA ARG A 193 13.40 -11.90 -0.90
C ARG A 193 14.16 -13.21 -1.09
N GLU A 194 15.05 -13.26 -2.06
CA GLU A 194 16.00 -14.38 -2.24
C GLU A 194 17.11 -14.35 -1.21
#